data_6079f3ed8de9f99db43e6491da9cbfb2
#
_entry.id   6079f3ed8de9f99db43e6491da9cbfb2
#
_cell.length_a   1.000
_cell.length_b   1.000
_cell.length_c   1.000
_cell.angle_alpha   90.00
_cell.angle_beta   90.00
_cell.angle_gamma   90.00
#
_symmetry.space_group_name_H-M   'P 1'
#
loop_
_entity.id
_entity.type
_entity.pdbx_description
1 polymer ?
#
loop_
_entity_poly.entity_id
_entity_poly.type
_entity_poly.pdbx_seq_one_letter_code
_entity_poly.pdbx_strand_id
1 'polypeptide(L)'
;KIAAVKAPGFGDRRKAMLEDIAVLTGGTVISEERGFTLENTTIEMLGSTEKVTIDKDNTTIVNGSGDTKAITARVNQIKSQIENTTSDYDKEKLQERLAKLSGGVAVLYVGAPSEVEMKEKKDRVDDALHATRAAVEEGIVAGGGIALLNAKKILSKIKGVNADEATGVQIVNNAVESPLRTIVSNSGGEGSVVVAKIEESAKNFGYDAKEGKYVDMLKEGIIDPTKVTRIALENAASVAGMILTTECALVDIKEESPAPAGGGMPPMGGGMPGMM
;
A
#
# COMPACT_ATOMS: atom_id res chain seq x y z
N LYS A 1 13.71 16.34 26.30
CA LYS A 1 13.51 14.98 25.73
C LYS A 1 14.36 14.89 24.48
N ILE A 2 15.06 13.78 24.32
CA ILE A 2 15.90 13.52 23.14
C ILE A 2 15.38 12.26 22.46
N ALA A 3 15.31 12.29 21.13
CA ALA A 3 15.03 11.12 20.31
C ALA A 3 16.06 11.04 19.18
N ALA A 4 16.53 9.85 18.87
CA ALA A 4 17.41 9.58 17.75
C ALA A 4 16.67 8.71 16.73
N VAL A 5 16.71 9.11 15.48
CA VAL A 5 16.10 8.38 14.38
C VAL A 5 17.11 8.11 13.29
N LYS A 6 16.95 7.00 12.59
CA LYS A 6 17.81 6.67 11.46
C LYS A 6 17.52 7.63 10.30
N ALA A 7 18.56 8.19 9.68
CA ALA A 7 18.42 9.04 8.51
C ALA A 7 17.74 8.27 7.35
N PRO A 8 16.80 8.91 6.63
CA PRO A 8 16.07 8.28 5.53
C PRO A 8 16.98 8.05 4.32
N GLY A 9 16.74 6.96 3.61
CA GLY A 9 17.45 6.62 2.37
C GLY A 9 18.87 6.10 2.58
N PHE A 10 19.58 5.95 1.46
CA PHE A 10 20.96 5.44 1.40
C PHE A 10 21.80 6.29 0.44
N GLY A 11 23.15 6.31 0.66
CA GLY A 11 24.09 6.99 -0.24
C GLY A 11 23.76 8.46 -0.46
N ASP A 12 23.88 8.94 -1.69
CA ASP A 12 23.65 10.34 -2.07
C ASP A 12 22.19 10.79 -1.86
N ARG A 13 21.24 9.85 -1.95
CA ARG A 13 19.82 10.15 -1.64
C ARG A 13 19.64 10.51 -0.17
N ARG A 14 20.33 9.81 0.73
CA ARG A 14 20.32 10.17 2.15
C ARG A 14 20.82 11.58 2.38
N LYS A 15 21.93 11.95 1.74
CA LYS A 15 22.49 13.30 1.81
C LYS A 15 21.48 14.33 1.32
N ALA A 16 20.88 14.09 0.17
CA ALA A 16 19.89 14.98 -0.42
C ALA A 16 18.64 15.15 0.46
N MET A 17 18.15 14.07 1.09
CA MET A 17 17.01 14.13 2.01
C MET A 17 17.35 14.86 3.31
N LEU A 18 18.54 14.68 3.84
CA LEU A 18 19.02 15.44 5.00
C LEU A 18 19.15 16.93 4.69
N GLU A 19 19.59 17.29 3.48
CA GLU A 19 19.61 18.67 3.02
C GLU A 19 18.20 19.26 2.91
N ASP A 20 17.24 18.50 2.40
CA ASP A 20 15.85 18.92 2.31
C ASP A 20 15.27 19.22 3.71
N ILE A 21 15.60 18.36 4.71
CA ILE A 21 15.20 18.57 6.10
C ILE A 21 15.88 19.82 6.67
N ALA A 22 17.19 20.00 6.43
CA ALA A 22 17.93 21.16 6.90
C ALA A 22 17.35 22.47 6.32
N VAL A 23 17.08 22.53 5.03
CA VAL A 23 16.45 23.70 4.38
C VAL A 23 15.06 23.96 4.96
N LEU A 24 14.26 22.90 5.19
CA LEU A 24 12.92 23.04 5.76
C LEU A 24 12.95 23.59 7.19
N THR A 25 13.91 23.17 7.99
CA THR A 25 13.99 23.50 9.42
C THR A 25 14.90 24.66 9.73
N GLY A 26 15.66 25.15 8.76
CA GLY A 26 16.67 26.20 8.93
C GLY A 26 17.96 25.71 9.62
N GLY A 27 18.19 24.38 9.64
CA GLY A 27 19.38 23.77 10.20
C GLY A 27 20.50 23.55 9.20
N THR A 28 21.58 22.94 9.66
CA THR A 28 22.76 22.58 8.86
C THR A 28 23.01 21.08 8.93
N VAL A 29 23.24 20.44 7.78
CA VAL A 29 23.64 19.01 7.75
C VAL A 29 25.08 18.89 8.23
N ILE A 30 25.28 18.16 9.30
CA ILE A 30 26.61 17.84 9.82
C ILE A 30 27.15 16.63 9.04
N SER A 31 28.21 16.86 8.27
CA SER A 31 28.86 15.84 7.43
C SER A 31 30.35 16.15 7.33
N GLU A 32 31.20 15.13 7.53
CA GLU A 32 32.64 15.24 7.37
C GLU A 32 33.06 15.72 5.97
N GLU A 33 32.33 15.32 4.95
CA GLU A 33 32.56 15.77 3.56
C GLU A 33 32.39 17.28 3.38
N ARG A 34 31.61 17.92 4.25
CA ARG A 34 31.43 19.39 4.30
C ARG A 34 32.34 20.08 5.31
N GLY A 35 33.21 19.32 5.96
CA GLY A 35 34.10 19.84 6.99
C GLY A 35 33.44 20.04 8.36
N PHE A 36 32.23 19.51 8.56
CA PHE A 36 31.53 19.57 9.86
C PHE A 36 31.68 18.25 10.60
N THR A 37 32.09 18.34 11.86
CA THR A 37 32.14 17.18 12.79
C THR A 37 31.17 17.41 13.94
N LEU A 38 30.78 16.35 14.62
CA LEU A 38 29.87 16.43 15.78
C LEU A 38 30.47 17.29 16.90
N GLU A 39 31.80 17.28 17.04
CA GLU A 39 32.55 18.05 18.08
C GLU A 39 32.43 19.56 17.83
N ASN A 40 32.37 19.97 16.58
CA ASN A 40 32.30 21.39 16.20
C ASN A 40 30.82 21.86 15.97
N THR A 41 29.84 21.04 16.35
CA THR A 41 28.43 21.39 16.18
C THR A 41 27.98 22.38 17.25
N THR A 42 27.40 23.50 16.81
CA THR A 42 26.85 24.53 17.70
C THR A 42 25.31 24.51 17.66
N ILE A 43 24.69 25.15 18.67
CA ILE A 43 23.21 25.26 18.73
C ILE A 43 22.66 26.00 17.53
N GLU A 44 23.38 26.92 16.93
CA GLU A 44 22.98 27.70 15.76
C GLU A 44 22.85 26.84 14.49
N MET A 45 23.50 25.66 14.46
CA MET A 45 23.40 24.71 13.37
C MET A 45 22.14 23.82 13.47
N LEU A 46 21.44 23.84 14.61
CA LEU A 46 20.23 23.07 14.80
C LEU A 46 19.06 23.75 14.12
N GLY A 47 18.28 22.97 13.37
CA GLY A 47 17.01 23.44 12.83
C GLY A 47 15.91 23.47 13.89
N SER A 48 14.84 24.17 13.59
CA SER A 48 13.65 24.22 14.45
C SER A 48 12.37 23.99 13.66
N THR A 49 11.33 23.56 14.36
CA THR A 49 10.03 23.26 13.78
C THR A 49 8.95 23.38 14.86
N GLU A 50 7.71 23.63 14.45
CA GLU A 50 6.58 23.72 15.36
C GLU A 50 6.28 22.38 16.03
N LYS A 51 6.29 21.29 15.26
CA LYS A 51 5.96 19.95 15.76
C LYS A 51 6.77 18.87 15.06
N VAL A 52 7.28 17.92 15.87
CA VAL A 52 7.83 16.65 15.37
C VAL A 52 7.06 15.51 16.00
N THR A 53 6.60 14.58 15.18
CA THR A 53 6.00 13.32 15.63
C THR A 53 6.87 12.18 15.14
N ILE A 54 7.30 11.34 16.06
CA ILE A 54 8.15 10.18 15.79
C ILE A 54 7.38 8.94 16.21
N ASP A 55 7.15 8.03 15.30
CA ASP A 55 6.64 6.69 15.55
C ASP A 55 7.68 5.63 15.17
N LYS A 56 7.28 4.37 15.17
CA LYS A 56 8.18 3.25 14.88
C LYS A 56 8.77 3.31 13.47
N ASP A 57 7.99 3.76 12.51
CA ASP A 57 8.30 3.66 11.08
C ASP A 57 8.52 5.04 10.44
N ASN A 58 7.98 6.11 11.04
CA ASN A 58 7.93 7.43 10.43
C ASN A 58 8.40 8.54 11.38
N THR A 59 8.99 9.57 10.79
CA THR A 59 9.23 10.85 11.45
C THR A 59 8.56 11.95 10.64
N THR A 60 7.59 12.61 11.25
CA THR A 60 6.82 13.70 10.61
C THR A 60 7.24 15.03 11.21
N ILE A 61 7.73 15.93 10.36
CA ILE A 61 8.13 17.30 10.69
C ILE A 61 7.07 18.24 10.12
N VAL A 62 6.48 19.07 10.97
CA VAL A 62 5.41 20.00 10.57
C VAL A 62 5.86 21.42 10.85
N ASN A 63 5.69 22.31 9.86
CA ASN A 63 6.01 23.74 9.95
C ASN A 63 7.45 23.99 10.42
N GLY A 64 8.41 23.60 9.57
CA GLY A 64 9.82 23.95 9.80
C GLY A 64 10.06 25.44 9.70
N SER A 65 11.00 25.94 10.50
CA SER A 65 11.33 27.38 10.60
C SER A 65 12.35 27.86 9.55
N GLY A 66 12.53 27.10 8.46
CA GLY A 66 13.45 27.44 7.39
C GLY A 66 13.03 28.70 6.61
N ASP A 67 13.99 29.36 5.97
CA ASP A 67 13.71 30.51 5.13
C ASP A 67 12.91 30.13 3.87
N THR A 68 11.78 30.80 3.67
CA THR A 68 10.87 30.56 2.54
C THR A 68 11.55 30.68 1.18
N LYS A 69 12.53 31.61 1.04
CA LYS A 69 13.30 31.78 -0.21
C LYS A 69 14.20 30.57 -0.46
N ALA A 70 14.87 30.06 0.59
CA ALA A 70 15.70 28.88 0.49
C ALA A 70 14.87 27.64 0.15
N ILE A 71 13.70 27.47 0.77
CA ILE A 71 12.76 26.39 0.46
C ILE A 71 12.30 26.47 -1.00
N THR A 72 11.91 27.66 -1.47
CA THR A 72 11.49 27.86 -2.86
C THR A 72 12.63 27.58 -3.86
N ALA A 73 13.85 28.02 -3.56
CA ALA A 73 15.02 27.72 -4.37
C ALA A 73 15.27 26.21 -4.46
N ARG A 74 15.16 25.50 -3.33
CA ARG A 74 15.31 24.04 -3.29
C ARG A 74 14.23 23.32 -4.08
N VAL A 75 12.97 23.75 -3.97
CA VAL A 75 11.85 23.24 -4.79
C VAL A 75 12.13 23.40 -6.28
N ASN A 76 12.60 24.56 -6.72
CA ASN A 76 12.93 24.81 -8.12
C ASN A 76 14.12 23.97 -8.60
N GLN A 77 15.12 23.75 -7.75
CA GLN A 77 16.24 22.84 -8.03
C GLN A 77 15.75 21.41 -8.28
N ILE A 78 14.87 20.88 -7.42
CA ILE A 78 14.30 19.54 -7.57
C ILE A 78 13.46 19.44 -8.85
N LYS A 79 12.65 20.47 -9.17
CA LYS A 79 11.88 20.51 -10.43
C LYS A 79 12.79 20.41 -11.65
N SER A 80 13.86 21.18 -11.68
CA SER A 80 14.85 21.11 -12.77
C SER A 80 15.52 19.74 -12.87
N GLN A 81 15.79 19.08 -11.74
CA GLN A 81 16.30 17.70 -11.74
C GLN A 81 15.30 16.69 -12.32
N ILE A 82 14.00 16.87 -12.05
CA ILE A 82 12.92 16.03 -12.61
C ILE A 82 12.85 16.16 -14.14
N GLU A 83 13.03 17.38 -14.65
CA GLU A 83 13.01 17.65 -16.09
C GLU A 83 14.22 17.07 -16.82
N ASN A 84 15.37 17.03 -16.16
CA ASN A 84 16.64 16.60 -16.77
C ASN A 84 16.95 15.10 -16.58
N THR A 85 16.25 14.39 -15.70
CA THR A 85 16.50 12.96 -15.49
C THR A 85 15.85 12.11 -16.58
N THR A 86 16.59 11.09 -17.03
CA THR A 86 16.10 10.09 -17.99
C THR A 86 15.64 8.80 -17.32
N SER A 87 15.86 8.66 -16.01
CA SER A 87 15.48 7.50 -15.22
C SER A 87 14.11 7.68 -14.62
N ASP A 88 13.15 6.85 -14.97
CA ASP A 88 11.80 6.88 -14.40
C ASP A 88 11.82 6.67 -12.89
N TYR A 89 12.70 5.82 -12.38
CA TYR A 89 12.87 5.58 -10.95
C TYR A 89 13.40 6.84 -10.21
N ASP A 90 14.40 7.54 -10.77
CA ASP A 90 14.92 8.76 -10.16
C ASP A 90 13.88 9.88 -10.24
N LYS A 91 13.11 9.94 -11.32
CA LYS A 91 12.00 10.87 -11.48
C LYS A 91 10.95 10.69 -10.38
N GLU A 92 10.55 9.44 -10.11
CA GLU A 92 9.61 9.12 -9.01
C GLU A 92 10.16 9.58 -7.66
N LYS A 93 11.43 9.29 -7.35
CA LYS A 93 12.05 9.68 -6.08
C LYS A 93 12.23 11.20 -5.92
N LEU A 94 12.51 11.90 -6.99
CA LEU A 94 12.54 13.37 -7.01
C LEU A 94 11.14 13.96 -6.81
N GLN A 95 10.10 13.37 -7.40
CA GLN A 95 8.71 13.77 -7.18
C GLN A 95 8.27 13.58 -5.73
N GLU A 96 8.65 12.46 -5.08
CA GLU A 96 8.40 12.25 -3.66
C GLU A 96 9.05 13.34 -2.80
N ARG A 97 10.31 13.71 -3.08
CA ARG A 97 11.01 14.78 -2.36
C ARG A 97 10.33 16.13 -2.57
N LEU A 98 9.97 16.44 -3.82
CA LEU A 98 9.25 17.67 -4.17
C LEU A 98 7.93 17.77 -3.40
N ALA A 99 7.15 16.70 -3.35
CA ALA A 99 5.88 16.65 -2.64
C ALA A 99 6.05 16.92 -1.13
N LYS A 100 7.08 16.34 -0.51
CA LYS A 100 7.39 16.56 0.92
C LYS A 100 7.78 18.00 1.23
N LEU A 101 8.48 18.68 0.34
CA LEU A 101 8.90 20.07 0.54
C LEU A 101 7.82 21.11 0.19
N SER A 102 7.03 20.84 -0.86
CA SER A 102 6.09 21.84 -1.41
C SER A 102 4.64 21.61 -1.00
N GLY A 103 4.28 20.39 -0.63
CA GLY A 103 2.88 19.98 -0.44
C GLY A 103 2.37 20.10 1.01
N GLY A 104 3.23 20.28 1.96
CA GLY A 104 2.87 20.19 3.37
C GLY A 104 2.52 18.75 3.81
N VAL A 105 2.11 18.60 5.06
CA VAL A 105 1.68 17.32 5.64
C VAL A 105 0.22 17.42 6.05
N ALA A 106 -0.62 16.60 5.44
CA ALA A 106 -1.99 16.41 5.92
C ALA A 106 -2.03 15.29 6.97
N VAL A 107 -2.60 15.56 8.13
CA VAL A 107 -2.73 14.58 9.22
C VAL A 107 -4.21 14.23 9.38
N LEU A 108 -4.56 12.99 9.11
CA LEU A 108 -5.91 12.47 9.33
C LEU A 108 -5.97 11.75 10.68
N TYR A 109 -6.72 12.31 11.61
CA TYR A 109 -6.95 11.67 12.91
C TYR A 109 -8.11 10.69 12.84
N VAL A 110 -7.82 9.44 13.18
CA VAL A 110 -8.81 8.35 13.19
C VAL A 110 -9.11 7.98 14.64
N GLY A 111 -10.39 7.85 14.97
CA GLY A 111 -10.85 7.43 16.28
C GLY A 111 -12.04 6.48 16.19
N ALA A 112 -12.20 5.62 17.19
CA ALA A 112 -13.34 4.71 17.37
C ALA A 112 -13.54 4.40 18.85
N PRO A 113 -14.70 3.86 19.27
CA PRO A 113 -15.00 3.50 20.65
C PRO A 113 -14.09 2.42 21.24
N SER A 114 -13.57 1.51 20.42
CA SER A 114 -12.65 0.44 20.82
C SER A 114 -11.33 0.49 20.04
N GLU A 115 -10.29 -0.08 20.63
CA GLU A 115 -8.97 -0.17 19.97
C GLU A 115 -9.01 -1.01 18.70
N VAL A 116 -9.78 -2.09 18.69
CA VAL A 116 -9.95 -2.97 17.54
C VAL A 116 -10.59 -2.23 16.37
N GLU A 117 -11.70 -1.54 16.61
CA GLU A 117 -12.38 -0.72 15.61
C GLU A 117 -11.53 0.45 15.12
N MET A 118 -10.76 1.06 16.01
CA MET A 118 -9.84 2.13 15.65
C MET A 118 -8.75 1.63 14.69
N LYS A 119 -8.19 0.44 14.98
CA LYS A 119 -7.19 -0.19 14.11
C LYS A 119 -7.78 -0.55 12.75
N GLU A 120 -8.94 -1.21 12.73
CA GLU A 120 -9.64 -1.53 11.48
C GLU A 120 -9.92 -0.29 10.63
N LYS A 121 -10.39 0.79 11.26
CA LYS A 121 -10.65 2.05 10.57
C LYS A 121 -9.36 2.70 10.04
N LYS A 122 -8.27 2.62 10.80
CA LYS A 122 -6.96 3.09 10.36
C LYS A 122 -6.49 2.31 9.14
N ASP A 123 -6.52 0.98 9.20
CA ASP A 123 -6.10 0.10 8.10
C ASP A 123 -6.92 0.39 6.83
N ARG A 124 -8.23 0.61 6.95
CA ARG A 124 -9.11 1.00 5.83
C ARG A 124 -8.73 2.36 5.21
N VAL A 125 -8.32 3.32 6.03
CA VAL A 125 -7.84 4.63 5.55
C VAL A 125 -6.50 4.49 4.84
N ASP A 126 -5.59 3.68 5.38
CA ASP A 126 -4.30 3.41 4.76
C ASP A 126 -4.47 2.71 3.40
N ASP A 127 -5.36 1.73 3.29
CA ASP A 127 -5.71 1.07 2.03
C ASP A 127 -6.27 2.07 1.00
N ALA A 128 -7.18 2.93 1.42
CA ALA A 128 -7.74 3.97 0.55
C ALA A 128 -6.66 4.95 0.06
N LEU A 129 -5.69 5.31 0.90
CA LEU A 129 -4.57 6.16 0.53
C LEU A 129 -3.67 5.48 -0.52
N HIS A 130 -3.33 4.21 -0.32
CA HIS A 130 -2.52 3.44 -1.27
C HIS A 130 -3.25 3.25 -2.60
N ALA A 131 -4.54 2.92 -2.58
CA ALA A 131 -5.38 2.81 -3.77
C ALA A 131 -5.46 4.13 -4.54
N THR A 132 -5.61 5.25 -3.83
CA THR A 132 -5.65 6.59 -4.45
C THR A 132 -4.33 6.94 -5.13
N ARG A 133 -3.18 6.65 -4.49
CA ARG A 133 -1.86 6.86 -5.09
C ARG A 133 -1.69 6.02 -6.36
N ALA A 134 -2.03 4.74 -6.31
CA ALA A 134 -1.97 3.85 -7.45
C ALA A 134 -2.88 4.34 -8.61
N ALA A 135 -4.06 4.88 -8.29
CA ALA A 135 -4.97 5.45 -9.27
C ALA A 135 -4.43 6.73 -9.92
N VAL A 136 -3.71 7.56 -9.18
CA VAL A 136 -3.05 8.77 -9.73
C VAL A 136 -1.93 8.38 -10.68
N GLU A 137 -1.21 7.29 -10.42
CA GLU A 137 -0.08 6.84 -11.24
C GLU A 137 -0.50 6.23 -12.59
N GLU A 138 -1.48 5.33 -12.60
CA GLU A 138 -1.86 4.56 -13.80
C GLU A 138 -3.35 4.71 -14.20
N GLY A 139 -4.08 5.59 -13.52
CA GLY A 139 -5.51 5.76 -13.77
C GLY A 139 -6.39 4.70 -13.13
N ILE A 140 -7.66 4.70 -13.52
CA ILE A 140 -8.71 3.84 -12.98
C ILE A 140 -9.36 3.00 -14.07
N VAL A 141 -9.92 1.86 -13.65
CA VAL A 141 -10.72 0.95 -14.46
C VAL A 141 -12.05 0.63 -13.77
N ALA A 142 -12.97 0.02 -14.48
CA ALA A 142 -14.20 -0.50 -13.87
C ALA A 142 -13.84 -1.57 -12.83
N GLY A 143 -14.33 -1.39 -11.60
CA GLY A 143 -14.09 -2.27 -10.47
C GLY A 143 -14.91 -3.55 -10.49
N GLY A 144 -14.91 -4.27 -9.35
CA GLY A 144 -15.70 -5.48 -9.20
C GLY A 144 -15.26 -6.66 -10.08
N GLY A 145 -14.00 -6.70 -10.51
CA GLY A 145 -13.47 -7.74 -11.39
C GLY A 145 -13.75 -7.53 -12.87
N ILE A 146 -14.46 -6.46 -13.26
CA ILE A 146 -14.88 -6.21 -14.65
C ILE A 146 -13.69 -5.93 -15.57
N ALA A 147 -12.65 -5.25 -15.07
CA ALA A 147 -11.45 -4.98 -15.86
C ALA A 147 -10.77 -6.26 -16.34
N LEU A 148 -10.63 -7.25 -15.45
CA LEU A 148 -10.06 -8.57 -15.76
C LEU A 148 -10.96 -9.37 -16.71
N LEU A 149 -12.27 -9.36 -16.47
CA LEU A 149 -13.22 -10.03 -17.37
C LEU A 149 -13.18 -9.43 -18.79
N ASN A 150 -13.03 -8.11 -18.91
CA ASN A 150 -12.87 -7.46 -20.22
C ASN A 150 -11.57 -7.87 -20.93
N ALA A 151 -10.50 -8.16 -20.19
CA ALA A 151 -9.24 -8.65 -20.75
C ALA A 151 -9.40 -10.03 -21.42
N LYS A 152 -10.38 -10.84 -21.01
CA LYS A 152 -10.71 -12.13 -21.60
C LYS A 152 -10.95 -12.03 -23.13
N LYS A 153 -11.57 -10.94 -23.59
CA LYS A 153 -11.79 -10.68 -25.02
C LYS A 153 -10.49 -10.55 -25.84
N ILE A 154 -9.38 -10.17 -25.18
CA ILE A 154 -8.07 -10.07 -25.79
C ILE A 154 -7.35 -11.42 -25.70
N LEU A 155 -7.46 -12.12 -24.58
CA LEU A 155 -6.87 -13.45 -24.38
C LEU A 155 -7.36 -14.46 -25.42
N SER A 156 -8.62 -14.41 -25.79
CA SER A 156 -9.21 -15.28 -26.84
C SER A 156 -8.57 -15.10 -28.24
N LYS A 157 -7.85 -14.00 -28.46
CA LYS A 157 -7.15 -13.72 -29.75
C LYS A 157 -5.69 -14.20 -29.71
N ILE A 158 -5.16 -14.53 -28.55
CA ILE A 158 -3.80 -15.02 -28.38
C ILE A 158 -3.78 -16.49 -28.78
N LYS A 159 -2.96 -16.80 -29.79
CA LYS A 159 -2.74 -18.18 -30.23
C LYS A 159 -1.41 -18.66 -29.67
N GLY A 160 -1.41 -19.76 -28.95
CA GLY A 160 -0.17 -20.46 -28.57
C GLY A 160 0.56 -20.99 -29.81
N VAL A 161 1.88 -21.03 -29.75
CA VAL A 161 2.72 -21.62 -30.81
C VAL A 161 2.56 -23.14 -30.85
N ASN A 162 2.21 -23.74 -29.71
CA ASN A 162 1.96 -25.17 -29.54
C ASN A 162 0.74 -25.41 -28.61
N ALA A 163 0.40 -26.67 -28.41
CA ALA A 163 -0.75 -27.08 -27.60
C ALA A 163 -0.58 -26.68 -26.11
N ASP A 164 0.63 -26.73 -25.60
CA ASP A 164 0.91 -26.42 -24.19
C ASP A 164 0.75 -24.92 -23.92
N GLU A 165 1.25 -24.07 -24.80
CA GLU A 165 1.03 -22.63 -24.72
C GLU A 165 -0.47 -22.28 -24.86
N ALA A 166 -1.18 -22.94 -25.76
CA ALA A 166 -2.63 -22.74 -25.89
C ALA A 166 -3.37 -23.13 -24.60
N THR A 167 -2.92 -24.20 -23.92
CA THR A 167 -3.44 -24.60 -22.61
C THR A 167 -3.15 -23.54 -21.56
N GLY A 168 -1.94 -22.98 -21.53
CA GLY A 168 -1.56 -21.88 -20.64
C GLY A 168 -2.44 -20.65 -20.83
N VAL A 169 -2.70 -20.24 -22.06
CA VAL A 169 -3.64 -19.14 -22.37
C VAL A 169 -5.04 -19.46 -21.84
N GLN A 170 -5.50 -20.70 -22.00
CA GLN A 170 -6.82 -21.11 -21.51
C GLN A 170 -6.90 -21.10 -19.97
N ILE A 171 -5.82 -21.48 -19.27
CA ILE A 171 -5.75 -21.39 -17.80
C ILE A 171 -5.92 -19.92 -17.36
N VAL A 172 -5.19 -18.99 -17.95
CA VAL A 172 -5.32 -17.56 -17.63
C VAL A 172 -6.72 -17.05 -17.97
N ASN A 173 -7.26 -17.44 -19.12
CA ASN A 173 -8.61 -17.06 -19.56
C ASN A 173 -9.70 -17.47 -18.55
N ASN A 174 -9.56 -18.63 -17.93
CA ASN A 174 -10.48 -19.09 -16.90
C ASN A 174 -10.22 -18.38 -15.55
N ALA A 175 -8.95 -18.11 -15.22
CA ALA A 175 -8.56 -17.50 -13.96
C ALA A 175 -9.03 -16.05 -13.83
N VAL A 176 -9.07 -15.27 -14.90
CA VAL A 176 -9.48 -13.85 -14.86
C VAL A 176 -10.97 -13.65 -14.52
N GLU A 177 -11.80 -14.68 -14.56
CA GLU A 177 -13.19 -14.62 -14.08
C GLU A 177 -13.28 -14.74 -12.56
N SER A 178 -12.27 -15.34 -11.91
CA SER A 178 -12.31 -15.70 -10.49
C SER A 178 -12.62 -14.53 -9.56
N PRO A 179 -12.06 -13.32 -9.73
CA PRO A 179 -12.37 -12.20 -8.83
C PRO A 179 -13.84 -11.81 -8.85
N LEU A 180 -14.46 -11.70 -10.04
CA LEU A 180 -15.88 -11.40 -10.14
C LEU A 180 -16.74 -12.52 -9.58
N ARG A 181 -16.43 -13.78 -9.90
CA ARG A 181 -17.15 -14.95 -9.36
C ARG A 181 -17.11 -14.97 -7.83
N THR A 182 -15.96 -14.69 -7.24
CA THR A 182 -15.78 -14.66 -5.78
C THR A 182 -16.60 -13.54 -5.14
N ILE A 183 -16.58 -12.33 -5.71
CA ILE A 183 -17.38 -11.20 -5.22
C ILE A 183 -18.87 -11.55 -5.24
N VAL A 184 -19.36 -12.12 -6.33
CA VAL A 184 -20.77 -12.51 -6.47
C VAL A 184 -21.14 -13.63 -5.51
N SER A 185 -20.29 -14.65 -5.37
CA SER A 185 -20.50 -15.76 -4.44
C SER A 185 -20.54 -15.28 -2.97
N ASN A 186 -19.65 -14.35 -2.60
CA ASN A 186 -19.62 -13.75 -1.26
C ASN A 186 -20.88 -12.92 -0.95
N SER A 187 -21.55 -12.40 -1.99
CA SER A 187 -22.84 -11.71 -1.85
C SER A 187 -24.05 -12.66 -1.86
N GLY A 188 -23.81 -13.98 -1.95
CA GLY A 188 -24.87 -14.99 -2.03
C GLY A 188 -25.44 -15.23 -3.43
N GLY A 189 -24.83 -14.65 -4.46
CA GLY A 189 -25.25 -14.80 -5.86
C GLY A 189 -24.55 -15.94 -6.60
N GLU A 190 -25.03 -16.26 -7.81
CA GLU A 190 -24.43 -17.27 -8.69
C GLU A 190 -23.48 -16.60 -9.72
N GLY A 191 -22.17 -16.77 -9.49
CA GLY A 191 -21.11 -16.11 -10.27
C GLY A 191 -21.15 -16.43 -11.75
N SER A 192 -21.52 -17.66 -12.13
CA SER A 192 -21.60 -18.09 -13.54
C SER A 192 -22.65 -17.32 -14.33
N VAL A 193 -23.80 -17.10 -13.71
CA VAL A 193 -24.92 -16.36 -14.33
C VAL A 193 -24.53 -14.89 -14.54
N VAL A 194 -23.88 -14.30 -13.53
CA VAL A 194 -23.44 -12.89 -13.60
C VAL A 194 -22.37 -12.69 -14.66
N VAL A 195 -21.37 -13.59 -14.73
CA VAL A 195 -20.31 -13.54 -15.75
C VAL A 195 -20.91 -13.60 -17.16
N ALA A 196 -21.78 -14.60 -17.43
CA ALA A 196 -22.42 -14.74 -18.75
C ALA A 196 -23.17 -13.47 -19.16
N LYS A 197 -23.94 -12.88 -18.25
CA LYS A 197 -24.70 -11.66 -18.54
C LYS A 197 -23.81 -10.44 -18.82
N ILE A 198 -22.66 -10.33 -18.13
CA ILE A 198 -21.75 -9.21 -18.32
C ILE A 198 -20.95 -9.36 -19.62
N GLU A 199 -20.56 -10.58 -20.00
CA GLU A 199 -19.84 -10.83 -21.27
C GLU A 199 -20.63 -10.37 -22.51
N GLU A 200 -21.95 -10.43 -22.46
CA GLU A 200 -22.86 -9.95 -23.51
C GLU A 200 -23.14 -8.45 -23.46
N SER A 201 -22.63 -7.77 -22.41
CA SER A 201 -22.97 -6.38 -22.13
C SER A 201 -21.90 -5.40 -22.57
N ALA A 202 -22.13 -4.08 -22.33
CA ALA A 202 -21.18 -3.01 -22.62
C ALA A 202 -19.94 -3.08 -21.72
N LYS A 203 -18.80 -2.50 -22.18
CA LYS A 203 -17.47 -2.61 -21.55
C LYS A 203 -17.43 -2.30 -20.05
N ASN A 204 -18.19 -1.31 -19.58
CA ASN A 204 -18.14 -0.88 -18.17
C ASN A 204 -19.35 -1.39 -17.37
N PHE A 205 -20.16 -2.23 -17.96
CA PHE A 205 -21.32 -2.84 -17.31
C PHE A 205 -20.85 -3.94 -16.36
N GLY A 206 -21.36 -3.92 -15.15
CA GLY A 206 -20.95 -4.85 -14.09
C GLY A 206 -22.08 -5.12 -13.11
N TYR A 207 -21.75 -5.83 -12.05
CA TYR A 207 -22.65 -6.20 -10.98
C TYR A 207 -22.25 -5.52 -9.67
N ASP A 208 -23.14 -4.66 -9.17
CA ASP A 208 -23.03 -4.12 -7.82
C ASP A 208 -23.54 -5.16 -6.82
N ALA A 209 -22.58 -5.82 -6.17
CA ALA A 209 -22.85 -6.89 -5.20
C ALA A 209 -23.52 -6.39 -3.92
N LYS A 210 -23.40 -5.10 -3.59
CA LYS A 210 -24.04 -4.49 -2.41
C LYS A 210 -25.54 -4.32 -2.65
N GLU A 211 -25.91 -3.82 -3.79
CA GLU A 211 -27.31 -3.50 -4.13
C GLU A 211 -28.00 -4.64 -4.92
N GLY A 212 -27.25 -5.66 -5.34
CA GLY A 212 -27.77 -6.77 -6.15
C GLY A 212 -28.22 -6.36 -7.54
N LYS A 213 -27.58 -5.34 -8.14
CA LYS A 213 -28.02 -4.72 -9.40
C LYS A 213 -26.92 -4.72 -10.46
N TYR A 214 -27.34 -4.70 -11.71
CA TYR A 214 -26.45 -4.49 -12.85
C TYR A 214 -26.39 -3.01 -13.20
N VAL A 215 -25.19 -2.45 -13.24
CA VAL A 215 -24.94 -1.01 -13.37
C VAL A 215 -23.73 -0.71 -14.25
N ASP A 216 -23.60 0.55 -14.68
CA ASP A 216 -22.34 1.07 -15.23
C ASP A 216 -21.41 1.37 -14.06
N MET A 217 -20.37 0.54 -13.88
CA MET A 217 -19.46 0.59 -12.72
C MET A 217 -18.76 1.94 -12.57
N LEU A 218 -18.37 2.57 -13.66
CA LEU A 218 -17.70 3.88 -13.61
C LEU A 218 -18.64 4.99 -13.17
N LYS A 219 -19.92 4.96 -13.61
CA LYS A 219 -20.90 5.98 -13.22
C LYS A 219 -21.32 5.85 -11.77
N GLU A 220 -21.39 4.62 -11.25
CA GLU A 220 -21.71 4.35 -9.84
C GLU A 220 -20.50 4.50 -8.92
N GLY A 221 -19.31 4.83 -9.45
CA GLY A 221 -18.10 5.00 -8.65
C GLY A 221 -17.50 3.69 -8.12
N ILE A 222 -17.87 2.55 -8.72
CA ILE A 222 -17.27 1.25 -8.42
C ILE A 222 -16.06 1.08 -9.33
N ILE A 223 -14.90 1.50 -8.81
CA ILE A 223 -13.67 1.63 -9.57
C ILE A 223 -12.51 0.92 -8.86
N ASP A 224 -11.56 0.45 -9.67
CA ASP A 224 -10.28 -0.09 -9.17
C ASP A 224 -9.10 0.69 -9.77
N PRO A 225 -7.98 0.85 -9.03
CA PRO A 225 -6.74 1.36 -9.62
C PRO A 225 -6.20 0.39 -10.67
N THR A 226 -5.87 0.87 -11.84
CA THR A 226 -5.30 0.05 -12.93
C THR A 226 -4.04 -0.67 -12.49
N LYS A 227 -3.13 0.03 -11.79
CA LYS A 227 -1.88 -0.52 -11.27
C LYS A 227 -2.11 -1.73 -10.37
N VAL A 228 -3.08 -1.66 -9.46
CA VAL A 228 -3.39 -2.77 -8.53
C VAL A 228 -3.88 -3.99 -9.29
N THR A 229 -4.84 -3.82 -10.21
CA THR A 229 -5.40 -4.92 -10.99
C THR A 229 -4.33 -5.58 -11.89
N ARG A 230 -3.48 -4.78 -12.52
CA ARG A 230 -2.39 -5.27 -13.37
C ARG A 230 -1.34 -6.05 -12.58
N ILE A 231 -0.82 -5.47 -11.50
CA ILE A 231 0.21 -6.10 -10.65
C ILE A 231 -0.32 -7.38 -10.00
N ALA A 232 -1.60 -7.40 -9.59
CA ALA A 232 -2.21 -8.61 -9.03
C ALA A 232 -2.16 -9.78 -10.02
N LEU A 233 -2.50 -9.55 -11.28
CA LEU A 233 -2.44 -10.57 -12.32
C LEU A 233 -0.99 -11.01 -12.64
N GLU A 234 -0.07 -10.05 -12.76
CA GLU A 234 1.34 -10.31 -13.02
C GLU A 234 1.98 -11.14 -11.91
N ASN A 235 1.76 -10.77 -10.64
CA ASN A 235 2.28 -11.50 -9.49
C ASN A 235 1.67 -12.90 -9.38
N ALA A 236 0.36 -13.02 -9.59
CA ALA A 236 -0.30 -14.33 -9.58
C ALA A 236 0.25 -15.26 -10.66
N ALA A 237 0.45 -14.75 -11.87
CA ALA A 237 1.05 -15.53 -12.96
C ALA A 237 2.50 -15.92 -12.66
N SER A 238 3.30 -15.02 -12.07
CA SER A 238 4.68 -15.28 -11.68
C SER A 238 4.77 -16.39 -10.63
N VAL A 239 3.96 -16.33 -9.57
CA VAL A 239 3.94 -17.36 -8.52
C VAL A 239 3.42 -18.68 -9.06
N ALA A 240 2.36 -18.69 -9.86
CA ALA A 240 1.84 -19.89 -10.50
C ALA A 240 2.89 -20.56 -11.40
N GLY A 241 3.64 -19.77 -12.18
CA GLY A 241 4.73 -20.26 -13.02
C GLY A 241 5.85 -20.92 -12.19
N MET A 242 6.22 -20.33 -11.05
CA MET A 242 7.20 -20.95 -10.14
C MET A 242 6.69 -22.28 -9.57
N ILE A 243 5.44 -22.34 -9.15
CA ILE A 243 4.85 -23.57 -8.60
C ILE A 243 4.81 -24.68 -9.68
N LEU A 244 4.42 -24.33 -10.90
CA LEU A 244 4.35 -25.31 -12.01
C LEU A 244 5.72 -25.89 -12.39
N THR A 245 6.80 -25.16 -12.15
CA THR A 245 8.17 -25.64 -12.43
C THR A 245 8.86 -26.29 -11.23
N THR A 246 8.18 -26.38 -10.08
CA THR A 246 8.70 -26.92 -8.82
C THR A 246 8.32 -28.40 -8.67
N GLU A 247 9.28 -29.26 -8.40
CA GLU A 247 9.04 -30.69 -8.16
C GLU A 247 8.57 -30.97 -6.73
N CYS A 248 9.02 -30.17 -5.75
CA CYS A 248 8.59 -30.29 -4.36
C CYS A 248 8.59 -28.92 -3.65
N ALA A 249 7.79 -28.81 -2.60
CA ALA A 249 7.77 -27.66 -1.70
C ALA A 249 8.06 -28.12 -0.26
N LEU A 250 8.99 -27.41 0.40
CA LEU A 250 9.25 -27.60 1.82
C LEU A 250 8.50 -26.49 2.56
N VAL A 251 7.60 -26.86 3.46
CA VAL A 251 6.80 -25.92 4.26
C VAL A 251 6.90 -26.30 5.73
N ASP A 252 6.77 -25.30 6.61
CA ASP A 252 6.69 -25.56 8.04
C ASP A 252 5.40 -26.33 8.37
N ILE A 253 5.52 -27.33 9.26
CA ILE A 253 4.36 -28.02 9.78
C ILE A 253 3.63 -27.06 10.71
N LYS A 254 2.34 -26.87 10.48
CA LYS A 254 1.50 -26.06 11.36
C LYS A 254 1.43 -26.73 12.74
N GLU A 255 2.09 -26.13 13.75
CA GLU A 255 1.94 -26.57 15.12
C GLU A 255 0.48 -26.35 15.55
N GLU A 256 -0.20 -27.42 15.96
CA GLU A 256 -1.47 -27.29 16.65
C GLU A 256 -1.20 -26.58 17.98
N SER A 257 -1.69 -25.36 18.13
CA SER A 257 -1.64 -24.66 19.42
C SER A 257 -2.30 -25.55 20.44
N PRO A 258 -1.62 -25.92 21.54
CA PRO A 258 -2.26 -26.75 22.57
C PRO A 258 -3.54 -26.01 23.02
N ALA A 259 -4.65 -26.71 22.98
CA ALA A 259 -5.92 -26.19 23.47
C ALA A 259 -5.68 -25.59 24.88
N PRO A 260 -6.19 -24.41 25.21
CA PRO A 260 -6.03 -23.88 26.55
C PRO A 260 -6.50 -24.89 27.54
N ALA A 261 -5.57 -25.36 28.41
CA ALA A 261 -5.87 -26.34 29.46
C ALA A 261 -7.06 -25.76 30.23
N GLY A 262 -8.17 -26.47 30.15
CA GLY A 262 -9.40 -26.09 30.82
C GLY A 262 -9.12 -25.81 32.28
N GLY A 263 -9.43 -24.58 32.72
CA GLY A 263 -9.28 -24.20 34.10
C GLY A 263 -10.02 -25.15 35.02
N GLY A 264 -9.26 -26.05 35.65
CA GLY A 264 -9.78 -26.84 36.71
C GLY A 264 -10.28 -25.93 37.83
N MET A 265 -11.57 -25.98 38.10
CA MET A 265 -12.14 -25.37 39.30
C MET A 265 -11.39 -25.93 40.52
N PRO A 266 -10.93 -25.12 41.47
CA PRO A 266 -10.39 -25.59 42.72
C PRO A 266 -11.50 -26.31 43.48
N PRO A 267 -11.23 -27.48 44.09
CA PRO A 267 -12.23 -28.19 44.90
C PRO A 267 -12.58 -27.33 46.12
N MET A 268 -13.83 -26.96 46.24
CA MET A 268 -14.42 -26.35 47.44
C MET A 268 -14.45 -27.42 48.56
N GLY A 269 -13.39 -27.49 49.36
CA GLY A 269 -13.36 -28.27 50.58
C GLY A 269 -14.11 -27.54 51.69
N GLY A 270 -15.37 -27.89 51.85
CA GLY A 270 -16.13 -27.56 53.07
C GLY A 270 -15.61 -28.39 54.24
N GLY A 271 -15.17 -27.71 55.27
CA GLY A 271 -14.88 -28.24 56.59
C GLY A 271 -15.32 -27.23 57.64
N MET A 272 -16.54 -27.37 58.13
CA MET A 272 -16.93 -26.75 59.38
C MET A 272 -16.35 -27.55 60.56
N PRO A 273 -15.73 -26.93 61.55
CA PRO A 273 -15.61 -27.53 62.92
C PRO A 273 -16.76 -27.00 63.76
N GLY A 274 -17.49 -27.98 64.34
CA GLY A 274 -18.51 -27.71 65.28
C GLY A 274 -17.99 -27.14 66.61
N MET A 275 -18.90 -26.48 67.26
CA MET A 275 -18.84 -25.93 68.62
C MET A 275 -18.63 -27.04 69.70
N MET A 276 -17.88 -26.65 70.68
CA MET A 276 -18.29 -26.59 72.06
C MET A 276 -17.77 -25.35 72.71
#